data_4663e074e2bf609321eb98680233a786
#
_entry.id   4663e074e2bf609321eb98680233a786
#
_cell.length_a   1.000
_cell.length_b   1.000
_cell.length_c   1.000
_cell.angle_alpha   90.00
_cell.angle_beta   90.00
_cell.angle_gamma   90.00
#
_symmetry.space_group_name_H-M   'P 1'
#
loop_
_entity.id
_entity.type
_entity.pdbx_description
1 polymer ?
#
loop_
_entity_poly.entity_id
_entity_poly.type
_entity_poly.pdbx_seq_one_letter_code
_entity_poly.pdbx_strand_id
1 'polypeptide(L)'
;LPAGILSEVYKGSFNADLYYTFAEVSKTLTHSESSKLSYTLDVPRPLGVPTEQAVLELLVESRERHIDWKVRVNGVSVSKEFKPAVTVRVGENYLHKLIYDVKSILNTPESMNKARIHMTIRHEGGGRINLRAVGFIVAYSHFDAYTRMKYYTGLLLVGEGERYSMTDVCVDGDSLVDLISFSPAPVPVTLSNGSNQRRILVKGLANIQLDNSYCGYLEISREGSNSGSGSPFFVLGLLSKKLSLRKPTLKLASITPMRSGNEVNISLKITNEGDATPDEAMLVVLDKGFVRSVKKIKPPSPGEIVEESIKIPLNLMPEGVTLRLVWKKLARTQFEDTSVKLAQV
;
A
#
# COMPACT_ATOMS: atom_id res chain seq x y z
N LEU A 1 33.38 2.80 -1.82
CA LEU A 1 32.25 3.48 -1.17
C LEU A 1 31.02 3.34 -2.07
N PRO A 2 29.83 3.03 -1.51
CA PRO A 2 28.59 2.96 -2.27
C PRO A 2 28.37 4.23 -3.12
N ALA A 3 27.86 4.05 -4.34
CA ALA A 3 27.54 5.15 -5.22
C ALA A 3 26.08 5.56 -5.09
N GLY A 4 25.79 6.86 -5.17
CA GLY A 4 24.45 7.40 -4.99
C GLY A 4 24.17 7.82 -3.54
N ILE A 5 22.91 8.06 -3.20
CA ILE A 5 22.50 8.57 -1.88
C ILE A 5 21.10 8.13 -1.51
N LEU A 6 20.86 7.89 -0.21
CA LEU A 6 19.55 7.90 0.42
C LEU A 6 19.42 9.15 1.28
N SER A 7 18.35 9.89 1.12
CA SER A 7 18.06 11.10 1.89
C SER A 7 16.76 10.94 2.68
N GLU A 8 16.75 11.45 3.91
CA GLU A 8 15.51 11.59 4.67
C GLU A 8 14.63 12.66 4.01
N VAL A 9 13.47 12.27 3.51
CA VAL A 9 12.51 13.18 2.86
C VAL A 9 11.33 13.49 3.75
N TYR A 10 11.10 12.66 4.75
CA TYR A 10 10.04 12.89 5.72
C TYR A 10 10.37 12.26 7.08
N LYS A 11 10.12 13.01 8.15
CA LYS A 11 10.10 12.54 9.53
C LYS A 11 9.02 13.32 10.29
N GLY A 12 8.02 12.62 10.82
CA GLY A 12 6.96 13.29 11.55
C GLY A 12 5.80 12.38 11.91
N SER A 13 4.77 13.02 12.46
CA SER A 13 3.53 12.38 12.86
C SER A 13 2.32 13.19 12.41
N PHE A 14 1.22 12.51 12.10
CA PHE A 14 -0.02 13.11 11.66
C PHE A 14 -1.22 12.23 11.97
N ASN A 15 -2.40 12.84 12.06
CA ASN A 15 -3.67 12.12 12.18
C ASN A 15 -4.12 11.64 10.82
N ALA A 16 -3.55 10.52 10.38
CA ALA A 16 -3.83 9.95 9.06
C ALA A 16 -3.58 8.44 9.01
N ASP A 17 -4.23 7.79 8.08
CA ASP A 17 -4.01 6.40 7.73
C ASP A 17 -3.04 6.30 6.54
N LEU A 18 -1.96 5.54 6.70
CA LEU A 18 -0.86 5.43 5.76
C LEU A 18 -1.01 4.19 4.87
N TYR A 19 -0.92 4.41 3.57
CA TYR A 19 -0.82 3.36 2.55
C TYR A 19 0.41 3.56 1.69
N TYR A 20 0.96 2.47 1.18
CA TYR A 20 2.06 2.52 0.25
C TYR A 20 2.04 1.29 -0.66
N THR A 21 2.59 1.45 -1.84
CA THR A 21 2.84 0.37 -2.80
C THR A 21 4.15 0.63 -3.53
N PHE A 22 4.87 -0.45 -3.80
CA PHE A 22 6.04 -0.45 -4.66
C PHE A 22 5.86 -1.61 -5.63
N ALA A 23 5.79 -1.32 -6.92
CA ALA A 23 5.50 -2.29 -7.95
C ALA A 23 6.55 -2.27 -9.06
N GLU A 24 6.99 -3.45 -9.47
CA GLU A 24 7.79 -3.61 -10.68
C GLU A 24 6.89 -3.45 -11.91
N VAL A 25 7.32 -2.62 -12.87
CA VAL A 25 6.52 -2.31 -14.08
C VAL A 25 7.17 -2.88 -15.33
N SER A 26 8.49 -2.79 -15.47
CA SER A 26 9.30 -3.30 -16.58
C SER A 26 8.75 -2.94 -17.97
N LYS A 27 8.43 -1.66 -18.17
CA LYS A 27 7.86 -1.14 -19.42
C LYS A 27 8.83 -0.25 -20.17
N THR A 28 9.07 -0.59 -21.43
CA THR A 28 9.88 0.23 -22.36
C THR A 28 9.00 1.30 -23.01
N LEU A 29 9.49 2.53 -23.05
CA LEU A 29 8.89 3.64 -23.79
C LEU A 29 9.90 4.15 -24.83
N THR A 30 9.38 4.40 -26.04
CA THR A 30 10.10 4.97 -27.18
C THR A 30 9.25 6.06 -27.81
N HIS A 31 9.86 7.01 -28.48
CA HIS A 31 9.11 8.09 -29.13
C HIS A 31 8.20 7.56 -30.28
N SER A 32 8.64 6.54 -31.01
CA SER A 32 7.98 6.05 -32.23
C SER A 32 6.90 5.00 -31.98
N GLU A 33 7.16 4.00 -31.11
CA GLU A 33 6.31 2.81 -31.00
C GLU A 33 5.45 2.75 -29.76
N SER A 34 5.96 3.21 -28.64
CA SER A 34 5.28 3.14 -27.35
C SER A 34 5.55 4.40 -26.54
N SER A 35 5.00 5.53 -26.98
CA SER A 35 5.27 6.84 -26.36
C SER A 35 4.50 7.09 -25.07
N LYS A 36 3.52 6.23 -24.70
CA LYS A 36 2.64 6.47 -23.56
C LYS A 36 2.47 5.23 -22.69
N LEU A 37 2.53 5.42 -21.38
CA LEU A 37 2.12 4.45 -20.36
C LEU A 37 1.00 5.08 -19.52
N SER A 38 -0.08 4.31 -19.32
CA SER A 38 -1.08 4.59 -18.30
C SER A 38 -1.01 3.50 -17.23
N TYR A 39 -0.96 3.90 -15.96
CA TYR A 39 -0.79 3.01 -14.83
C TYR A 39 -1.73 3.42 -13.70
N THR A 40 -2.44 2.45 -13.11
CA THR A 40 -3.26 2.67 -11.93
C THR A 40 -2.45 2.30 -10.70
N LEU A 41 -2.33 3.25 -9.76
CA LEU A 41 -1.64 3.00 -8.50
C LEU A 41 -2.53 2.14 -7.60
N ASP A 42 -2.00 1.00 -7.17
CA ASP A 42 -2.70 0.02 -6.33
C ASP A 42 -2.60 0.42 -4.86
N VAL A 43 -3.38 1.44 -4.50
CA VAL A 43 -3.60 1.87 -3.12
C VAL A 43 -5.08 2.14 -2.89
N PRO A 44 -5.60 1.83 -1.70
CA PRO A 44 -6.96 2.21 -1.33
C PRO A 44 -7.16 3.73 -1.43
N ARG A 45 -8.32 4.15 -1.90
CA ARG A 45 -8.67 5.56 -2.02
C ARG A 45 -10.02 5.83 -1.34
N PRO A 46 -10.02 6.34 -0.10
CA PRO A 46 -11.24 6.83 0.52
C PRO A 46 -11.69 8.11 -0.21
N LEU A 47 -12.97 8.15 -0.64
CA LEU A 47 -13.52 9.29 -1.38
C LEU A 47 -13.75 10.48 -0.46
N GLY A 48 -13.46 11.69 -0.95
CA GLY A 48 -13.67 12.94 -0.22
C GLY A 48 -12.72 13.16 0.96
N VAL A 49 -11.76 12.26 1.19
CA VAL A 49 -10.82 12.36 2.30
C VAL A 49 -9.56 13.11 1.87
N PRO A 50 -9.15 14.16 2.60
CA PRO A 50 -7.92 14.90 2.31
C PRO A 50 -6.67 14.03 2.48
N THR A 51 -5.67 14.33 1.69
CA THR A 51 -4.34 13.70 1.75
C THR A 51 -3.39 14.58 2.56
N GLU A 52 -2.79 14.03 3.61
CA GLU A 52 -1.77 14.71 4.43
C GLU A 52 -0.39 14.64 3.80
N GLN A 53 -0.08 13.52 3.17
CA GLN A 53 1.19 13.31 2.48
C GLN A 53 0.99 12.41 1.26
N ALA A 54 1.69 12.72 0.15
CA ALA A 54 1.71 11.84 -1.01
C ALA A 54 3.00 12.01 -1.80
N VAL A 55 3.72 10.89 -1.99
CA VAL A 55 4.97 10.84 -2.73
C VAL A 55 4.85 9.79 -3.83
N LEU A 56 5.08 10.21 -5.07
CA LEU A 56 5.20 9.33 -6.23
C LEU A 56 6.68 9.17 -6.59
N GLU A 57 7.10 7.93 -6.76
CA GLU A 57 8.47 7.58 -7.11
C GLU A 57 8.55 6.75 -8.38
N LEU A 58 9.51 7.05 -9.21
CA LEU A 58 9.75 6.33 -10.45
C LEU A 58 11.22 5.91 -10.52
N LEU A 59 11.45 4.62 -10.83
CA LEU A 59 12.76 4.08 -11.16
C LEU A 59 12.85 3.89 -12.66
N VAL A 60 13.72 4.66 -13.31
CA VAL A 60 13.85 4.71 -14.77
C VAL A 60 15.27 4.37 -15.17
N GLU A 61 15.43 3.47 -16.14
CA GLU A 61 16.70 3.16 -16.76
C GLU A 61 16.75 3.75 -18.18
N SER A 62 17.87 4.35 -18.56
CA SER A 62 18.11 4.88 -19.91
C SER A 62 19.58 4.82 -20.28
N ARG A 63 19.87 4.95 -21.59
CA ARG A 63 21.25 5.19 -22.08
C ARG A 63 21.62 6.67 -22.05
N GLU A 64 20.63 7.54 -22.10
CA GLU A 64 20.81 8.98 -22.12
C GLU A 64 20.53 9.57 -20.75
N ARG A 65 21.22 10.68 -20.45
CA ARG A 65 21.08 11.38 -19.17
C ARG A 65 19.91 12.37 -19.17
N HIS A 66 19.52 12.82 -20.36
CA HIS A 66 18.41 13.75 -20.58
C HIS A 66 17.35 13.11 -21.46
N ILE A 67 16.11 13.28 -21.06
CA ILE A 67 14.93 12.67 -21.68
C ILE A 67 13.83 13.72 -21.70
N ASP A 68 13.13 13.82 -22.81
CA ASP A 68 11.92 14.64 -22.89
C ASP A 68 10.71 13.79 -22.54
N TRP A 69 10.05 14.12 -21.47
CA TRP A 69 8.87 13.40 -21.02
C TRP A 69 7.89 14.29 -20.25
N LYS A 70 6.70 13.71 -20.02
CA LYS A 70 5.66 14.34 -19.25
C LYS A 70 5.02 13.31 -18.32
N VAL A 71 4.96 13.64 -17.02
CA VAL A 71 4.29 12.82 -16.00
C VAL A 71 3.04 13.54 -15.54
N ARG A 72 1.92 12.81 -15.49
CA ARG A 72 0.63 13.29 -14.97
C ARG A 72 0.07 12.33 -13.93
N VAL A 73 -0.59 12.89 -12.93
CA VAL A 73 -1.39 12.16 -11.93
C VAL A 73 -2.82 12.69 -12.00
N ASN A 74 -3.79 11.81 -12.17
CA ASN A 74 -5.21 12.12 -12.36
C ASN A 74 -5.48 13.16 -13.47
N GLY A 75 -4.61 13.21 -14.51
CA GLY A 75 -4.68 14.15 -15.61
C GLY A 75 -3.93 15.47 -15.38
N VAL A 76 -3.54 15.77 -14.14
CA VAL A 76 -2.78 16.98 -13.79
C VAL A 76 -1.28 16.73 -13.99
N SER A 77 -0.59 17.70 -14.59
CA SER A 77 0.87 17.59 -14.85
C SER A 77 1.63 17.70 -13.54
N VAL A 78 2.43 16.67 -13.24
CA VAL A 78 3.38 16.64 -12.11
C VAL A 78 4.69 17.27 -12.53
N SER A 79 5.21 16.86 -13.70
CA SER A 79 6.45 17.37 -14.26
C SER A 79 6.39 17.35 -15.79
N LYS A 80 7.02 18.34 -16.40
CA LYS A 80 7.32 18.42 -17.83
C LYS A 80 8.82 18.22 -18.11
N GLU A 81 9.62 18.14 -17.05
CA GLU A 81 11.04 18.03 -17.14
C GLU A 81 11.52 16.72 -16.51
N PHE A 82 12.54 16.12 -17.11
CA PHE A 82 13.22 14.96 -16.54
C PHE A 82 14.30 15.46 -15.58
N LYS A 83 13.93 15.57 -14.30
CA LYS A 83 14.82 15.98 -13.21
C LYS A 83 14.90 14.87 -12.16
N PRO A 84 15.78 13.87 -12.35
CA PRO A 84 15.97 12.85 -11.33
C PRO A 84 16.59 13.45 -10.07
N ALA A 85 16.08 13.00 -8.90
CA ALA A 85 16.66 13.33 -7.60
C ALA A 85 18.05 12.69 -7.44
N VAL A 86 18.20 11.46 -7.97
CA VAL A 86 19.47 10.73 -7.97
C VAL A 86 19.65 10.01 -9.29
N THR A 87 20.87 9.99 -9.81
CA THR A 87 21.27 9.22 -11.00
C THR A 87 22.54 8.44 -10.69
N VAL A 88 22.53 7.15 -10.98
CA VAL A 88 23.70 6.27 -10.86
C VAL A 88 23.99 5.65 -12.22
N ARG A 89 25.27 5.67 -12.63
CA ARG A 89 25.70 5.00 -13.86
C ARG A 89 25.99 3.52 -13.59
N VAL A 90 25.47 2.65 -14.43
CA VAL A 90 25.64 1.19 -14.34
C VAL A 90 26.03 0.67 -15.73
N GLY A 91 27.31 0.45 -15.93
CA GLY A 91 27.84 0.12 -17.25
C GLY A 91 27.58 1.25 -18.24
N GLU A 92 26.88 0.94 -19.34
CA GLU A 92 26.50 1.92 -20.37
C GLU A 92 25.18 2.65 -20.07
N ASN A 93 24.42 2.20 -19.08
CA ASN A 93 23.11 2.76 -18.73
C ASN A 93 23.21 3.67 -17.51
N TYR A 94 22.20 4.53 -17.38
CA TYR A 94 21.91 5.32 -16.19
C TYR A 94 20.65 4.77 -15.54
N LEU A 95 20.67 4.63 -14.23
CA LEU A 95 19.48 4.39 -13.43
C LEU A 95 19.14 5.69 -12.69
N HIS A 96 17.91 6.13 -12.86
CA HIS A 96 17.41 7.40 -12.35
C HIS A 96 16.29 7.16 -11.36
N LYS A 97 16.35 7.82 -10.20
CA LYS A 97 15.26 7.88 -9.24
C LYS A 97 14.63 9.27 -9.32
N LEU A 98 13.32 9.29 -9.63
CA LEU A 98 12.52 10.50 -9.61
C LEU A 98 11.56 10.43 -8.45
N ILE A 99 11.39 11.57 -7.77
CA ILE A 99 10.58 11.70 -6.55
C ILE A 99 9.72 12.94 -6.72
N TYR A 100 8.41 12.79 -6.59
CA TYR A 100 7.45 13.86 -6.78
C TYR A 100 6.52 13.96 -5.57
N ASP A 101 6.39 15.17 -5.00
CA ASP A 101 5.29 15.49 -4.12
C ASP A 101 4.03 15.69 -4.97
N VAL A 102 3.01 14.88 -4.73
CA VAL A 102 1.73 14.93 -5.44
C VAL A 102 0.54 15.23 -4.51
N LYS A 103 0.81 15.64 -3.26
CA LYS A 103 -0.20 15.98 -2.26
C LYS A 103 -1.20 17.00 -2.78
N SER A 104 -0.73 18.10 -3.36
CA SER A 104 -1.58 19.17 -3.88
C SER A 104 -2.52 18.69 -4.99
N ILE A 105 -2.02 17.79 -5.86
CA ILE A 105 -2.82 17.22 -6.96
C ILE A 105 -3.93 16.32 -6.40
N LEU A 106 -3.62 15.51 -5.39
CA LEU A 106 -4.61 14.61 -4.79
C LEU A 106 -5.69 15.34 -4.00
N ASN A 107 -5.39 16.53 -3.52
CA ASN A 107 -6.32 17.38 -2.76
C ASN A 107 -7.18 18.31 -3.65
N THR A 108 -7.08 18.21 -4.98
CA THR A 108 -8.04 18.90 -5.84
C THR A 108 -9.43 18.25 -5.72
N PRO A 109 -10.53 19.02 -5.80
CA PRO A 109 -11.90 18.48 -5.72
C PRO A 109 -12.14 17.34 -6.71
N GLU A 110 -11.62 17.45 -7.94
CA GLU A 110 -11.75 16.42 -8.97
C GLU A 110 -10.98 15.16 -8.63
N SER A 111 -9.82 15.27 -7.98
CA SER A 111 -9.03 14.13 -7.56
C SER A 111 -9.64 13.44 -6.35
N MET A 112 -10.11 14.18 -5.34
CA MET A 112 -10.68 13.61 -4.11
C MET A 112 -11.90 12.72 -4.38
N ASN A 113 -12.64 13.00 -5.46
CA ASN A 113 -13.83 12.24 -5.86
C ASN A 113 -13.53 11.06 -6.80
N LYS A 114 -12.25 10.76 -7.11
CA LYS A 114 -11.87 9.60 -7.92
C LYS A 114 -11.56 8.40 -7.05
N ALA A 115 -12.17 7.26 -7.35
CA ALA A 115 -11.97 6.00 -6.64
C ALA A 115 -10.57 5.40 -6.85
N ARG A 116 -9.83 5.86 -7.87
CA ARG A 116 -8.49 5.36 -8.20
C ARG A 116 -7.54 6.50 -8.54
N ILE A 117 -6.26 6.28 -8.33
CA ILE A 117 -5.20 7.21 -8.71
C ILE A 117 -4.55 6.69 -9.98
N HIS A 118 -4.64 7.48 -11.05
CA HIS A 118 -4.06 7.15 -12.35
C HIS A 118 -2.82 7.99 -12.61
N MET A 119 -1.74 7.32 -12.98
CA MET A 119 -0.53 7.95 -13.49
C MET A 119 -0.43 7.76 -15.00
N THR A 120 0.03 8.78 -15.71
CA THR A 120 0.36 8.68 -17.12
C THR A 120 1.75 9.25 -17.33
N ILE A 121 2.61 8.48 -18.01
CA ILE A 121 3.92 8.91 -18.49
C ILE A 121 3.84 8.99 -20.00
N ARG A 122 4.28 10.11 -20.59
CA ARG A 122 4.44 10.28 -22.03
C ARG A 122 5.89 10.59 -22.32
N HIS A 123 6.51 9.78 -23.14
CA HIS A 123 7.83 10.00 -23.69
C HIS A 123 7.70 10.94 -24.89
N GLU A 124 8.36 12.08 -24.90
CA GLU A 124 8.23 13.13 -25.92
C GLU A 124 9.48 13.28 -26.79
N GLY A 125 10.63 12.74 -26.37
CA GLY A 125 11.87 12.78 -27.12
C GLY A 125 13.07 12.24 -26.34
N GLY A 126 14.21 12.13 -27.02
CA GLY A 126 15.42 11.49 -26.49
C GLY A 126 15.43 9.98 -26.67
N GLY A 127 16.39 9.31 -26.05
CA GLY A 127 16.59 7.88 -26.15
C GLY A 127 15.50 7.05 -25.47
N ARG A 128 15.50 5.75 -25.79
CA ARG A 128 14.62 4.78 -25.15
C ARG A 128 14.78 4.76 -23.63
N ILE A 129 13.66 4.67 -22.92
CA ILE A 129 13.63 4.50 -21.47
C ILE A 129 12.94 3.20 -21.09
N ASN A 130 13.38 2.60 -19.97
CA ASN A 130 12.71 1.48 -19.31
C ASN A 130 12.21 1.95 -17.94
N LEU A 131 10.91 2.01 -17.74
CA LEU A 131 10.33 2.18 -16.41
C LEU A 131 10.46 0.85 -15.67
N ARG A 132 11.29 0.81 -14.64
CA ARG A 132 11.58 -0.39 -13.86
C ARG A 132 10.60 -0.58 -12.73
N ALA A 133 10.32 0.49 -11.98
CA ALA A 133 9.42 0.42 -10.84
C ALA A 133 8.67 1.73 -10.62
N VAL A 134 7.52 1.61 -9.95
CA VAL A 134 6.70 2.70 -9.43
C VAL A 134 6.53 2.51 -7.95
N GLY A 135 6.85 3.54 -7.16
CA GLY A 135 6.56 3.62 -5.73
C GLY A 135 5.52 4.69 -5.46
N PHE A 136 4.63 4.44 -4.53
CA PHE A 136 3.65 5.42 -4.11
C PHE A 136 3.38 5.30 -2.61
N ILE A 137 3.51 6.41 -1.90
CA ILE A 137 3.20 6.53 -0.48
C ILE A 137 2.13 7.60 -0.34
N VAL A 138 1.05 7.31 0.39
CA VAL A 138 -0.02 8.26 0.65
C VAL A 138 -0.57 8.10 2.06
N ALA A 139 -0.80 9.22 2.73
CA ALA A 139 -1.45 9.29 4.03
C ALA A 139 -2.75 10.09 3.92
N TYR A 140 -3.88 9.48 4.27
CA TYR A 140 -5.21 10.11 4.25
C TYR A 140 -5.59 10.59 5.65
N SER A 141 -5.94 11.88 5.75
CA SER A 141 -6.34 12.50 7.01
C SER A 141 -7.54 11.78 7.65
N HIS A 142 -7.41 11.38 8.92
CA HIS A 142 -8.49 10.74 9.65
C HIS A 142 -8.27 10.82 11.16
N PHE A 143 -9.32 11.21 11.89
CA PHE A 143 -9.24 11.41 13.36
C PHE A 143 -9.06 10.12 14.17
N ASP A 144 -9.43 8.95 13.63
CA ASP A 144 -9.24 7.64 14.27
C ASP A 144 -7.89 7.00 13.93
N ALA A 145 -7.07 7.62 13.09
CA ALA A 145 -5.77 7.11 12.71
C ALA A 145 -4.67 8.07 13.14
N TYR A 146 -3.59 7.51 13.67
CA TYR A 146 -2.39 8.24 14.00
C TYR A 146 -1.19 7.50 13.45
N THR A 147 -0.44 8.17 12.58
CA THR A 147 0.76 7.61 11.95
C THR A 147 1.98 8.41 12.39
N ARG A 148 3.02 7.70 12.78
CA ARG A 148 4.39 8.20 12.88
C ARG A 148 5.21 7.53 11.79
N MET A 149 5.94 8.31 11.00
CA MET A 149 6.79 7.74 9.96
C MET A 149 8.10 8.51 9.81
N LYS A 150 9.09 7.77 9.33
CA LYS A 150 10.38 8.28 8.88
C LYS A 150 10.68 7.61 7.54
N TYR A 151 10.91 8.41 6.53
CA TYR A 151 11.09 7.90 5.18
C TYR A 151 12.37 8.43 4.56
N TYR A 152 13.24 7.48 4.21
CA TYR A 152 14.40 7.72 3.38
C TYR A 152 14.11 7.22 1.97
N THR A 153 14.46 8.00 0.97
CA THR A 153 14.38 7.58 -0.42
C THR A 153 15.58 8.11 -1.21
N GLY A 154 15.83 7.45 -2.33
CA GLY A 154 16.94 7.78 -3.20
C GLY A 154 17.33 6.60 -4.08
N LEU A 155 18.61 6.52 -4.38
CA LEU A 155 19.20 5.45 -5.17
C LEU A 155 20.62 5.23 -4.68
N LEU A 156 20.84 4.10 -3.99
CA LEU A 156 22.14 3.75 -3.45
C LEU A 156 22.58 2.41 -4.04
N LEU A 157 23.66 2.41 -4.80
CA LEU A 157 24.31 1.21 -5.30
C LEU A 157 25.25 0.65 -4.23
N VAL A 158 25.05 -0.59 -3.82
CA VAL A 158 25.96 -1.34 -2.96
C VAL A 158 26.70 -2.37 -3.83
N GLY A 159 27.96 -2.09 -4.07
CA GLY A 159 28.84 -2.94 -4.87
C GLY A 159 29.27 -4.22 -4.16
N GLU A 160 29.96 -5.09 -4.89
CA GLU A 160 30.55 -6.32 -4.30
C GLU A 160 31.60 -5.98 -3.24
N GLY A 161 31.50 -6.63 -2.08
CA GLY A 161 32.36 -6.37 -0.93
C GLY A 161 32.08 -5.04 -0.22
N GLU A 162 31.12 -4.24 -0.69
CA GLU A 162 30.73 -2.99 -0.05
C GLU A 162 29.69 -3.19 1.05
N ARG A 163 29.70 -2.23 1.97
CA ARG A 163 28.75 -2.12 3.08
C ARG A 163 28.18 -0.73 3.16
N TYR A 164 26.94 -0.64 3.52
CA TYR A 164 26.28 0.60 3.86
C TYR A 164 25.59 0.47 5.21
N SER A 165 25.81 1.40 6.11
CA SER A 165 25.21 1.39 7.44
C SER A 165 24.43 2.65 7.71
N MET A 166 23.35 2.49 8.48
CA MET A 166 22.48 3.56 8.96
C MET A 166 22.26 3.38 10.47
N THR A 167 22.20 4.50 11.17
CA THR A 167 21.80 4.57 12.57
C THR A 167 20.47 5.30 12.71
N ASP A 168 19.77 5.09 13.81
CA ASP A 168 18.47 5.73 14.08
C ASP A 168 17.46 5.53 12.94
N VAL A 169 17.32 4.27 12.53
CA VAL A 169 16.52 3.86 11.36
C VAL A 169 15.02 4.08 11.60
N CYS A 170 14.57 3.83 12.82
CA CYS A 170 13.15 3.87 13.17
C CYS A 170 12.66 5.26 13.60
N VAL A 171 11.36 5.44 13.48
CA VAL A 171 10.67 6.62 14.05
C VAL A 171 10.47 6.47 15.56
N ASP A 172 10.34 5.23 16.04
CA ASP A 172 10.40 4.83 17.46
C ASP A 172 10.74 3.33 17.57
N GLY A 173 10.96 2.84 18.82
CA GLY A 173 11.44 1.48 19.08
C GLY A 173 10.51 0.34 18.66
N ASP A 174 9.21 0.60 18.44
CA ASP A 174 8.20 -0.39 18.05
C ASP A 174 7.80 -0.28 16.57
N SER A 175 8.56 0.48 15.77
CA SER A 175 8.25 0.70 14.37
C SER A 175 8.51 -0.54 13.52
N LEU A 176 7.67 -0.74 12.53
CA LEU A 176 7.96 -1.63 11.40
C LEU A 176 8.83 -0.88 10.39
N VAL A 177 9.78 -1.58 9.80
CA VAL A 177 10.68 -1.04 8.80
C VAL A 177 10.55 -1.83 7.50
N ASP A 178 10.27 -1.15 6.41
CA ASP A 178 10.27 -1.72 5.07
C ASP A 178 11.50 -1.21 4.30
N LEU A 179 12.39 -2.11 3.91
CA LEU A 179 13.51 -1.85 3.05
C LEU A 179 13.11 -2.13 1.60
N ILE A 180 13.11 -1.10 0.77
CA ILE A 180 12.80 -1.18 -0.65
C ILE A 180 14.08 -1.28 -1.44
N SER A 181 14.25 -2.34 -2.22
CA SER A 181 15.46 -2.63 -2.97
C SER A 181 15.17 -3.14 -4.38
N PHE A 182 16.17 -3.06 -5.25
CA PHE A 182 16.07 -3.55 -6.63
C PHE A 182 17.38 -4.19 -7.08
N SER A 183 17.28 -5.31 -7.78
CA SER A 183 18.39 -5.89 -8.53
C SER A 183 17.89 -6.53 -9.83
N PRO A 184 18.49 -6.28 -10.99
CA PRO A 184 18.05 -6.85 -12.27
C PRO A 184 18.23 -8.37 -12.35
N ALA A 185 19.11 -8.95 -11.56
CA ALA A 185 19.32 -10.40 -11.44
C ALA A 185 19.46 -10.81 -9.96
N PRO A 186 19.35 -12.10 -9.62
CA PRO A 186 19.46 -12.58 -8.24
C PRO A 186 20.81 -12.19 -7.60
N VAL A 187 20.76 -11.49 -6.47
CA VAL A 187 21.93 -11.07 -5.69
C VAL A 187 21.76 -11.43 -4.22
N PRO A 188 22.71 -12.15 -3.60
CA PRO A 188 22.72 -12.36 -2.17
C PRO A 188 23.12 -11.10 -1.44
N VAL A 189 22.32 -10.71 -0.45
CA VAL A 189 22.53 -9.52 0.38
C VAL A 189 22.43 -9.95 1.84
N THR A 190 23.29 -9.43 2.69
CA THR A 190 23.25 -9.64 4.13
C THR A 190 22.80 -8.37 4.82
N LEU A 191 21.76 -8.49 5.63
CA LEU A 191 21.26 -7.44 6.52
C LEU A 191 21.71 -7.75 7.94
N SER A 192 22.29 -6.79 8.65
CA SER A 192 22.77 -6.93 10.03
C SER A 192 22.28 -5.80 10.90
N ASN A 193 21.95 -6.10 12.15
CA ASN A 193 21.69 -5.12 13.20
C ASN A 193 22.80 -5.04 14.25
N GLY A 194 23.98 -5.58 13.92
CA GLY A 194 25.12 -5.69 14.81
C GLY A 194 25.15 -6.99 15.63
N SER A 195 24.00 -7.52 16.04
CA SER A 195 23.89 -8.77 16.81
C SER A 195 23.43 -9.96 15.97
N ASN A 196 22.53 -9.71 15.04
CA ASN A 196 21.94 -10.72 14.15
C ASN A 196 22.22 -10.39 12.69
N GLN A 197 22.36 -11.45 11.90
CA GLN A 197 22.54 -11.35 10.45
C GLN A 197 21.45 -12.16 9.74
N ARG A 198 20.86 -11.57 8.69
CA ARG A 198 19.89 -12.23 7.83
C ARG A 198 20.37 -12.17 6.39
N ARG A 199 20.61 -13.33 5.78
CA ARG A 199 20.92 -13.41 4.34
C ARG A 199 19.65 -13.55 3.54
N ILE A 200 19.51 -12.77 2.48
CA ILE A 200 18.37 -12.77 1.57
C ILE A 200 18.86 -12.76 0.12
N LEU A 201 18.04 -13.29 -0.78
CA LEU A 201 18.26 -13.24 -2.22
C LEU A 201 17.30 -12.20 -2.82
N VAL A 202 17.85 -11.13 -3.42
CA VAL A 202 17.06 -10.06 -4.06
C VAL A 202 17.11 -10.24 -5.57
N LYS A 203 15.92 -10.25 -6.20
CA LYS A 203 15.73 -10.25 -7.66
C LYS A 203 14.54 -9.37 -8.00
N GLY A 204 14.64 -8.48 -8.99
CA GLY A 204 13.62 -7.49 -9.30
C GLY A 204 13.46 -6.48 -8.17
N LEU A 205 12.28 -5.91 -8.05
CA LEU A 205 11.88 -5.05 -6.95
C LEU A 205 11.51 -5.91 -5.73
N ALA A 206 12.12 -5.65 -4.59
CA ALA A 206 11.83 -6.34 -3.33
C ALA A 206 11.47 -5.33 -2.23
N ASN A 207 10.40 -5.65 -1.50
CA ASN A 207 10.05 -4.99 -0.25
C ASN A 207 10.32 -5.98 0.90
N ILE A 208 11.31 -5.66 1.72
CA ILE A 208 11.81 -6.54 2.78
C ILE A 208 11.38 -5.94 4.11
N GLN A 209 10.46 -6.61 4.78
CA GLN A 209 10.02 -6.22 6.11
C GLN A 209 11.06 -6.65 7.15
N LEU A 210 11.50 -5.69 7.94
CA LEU A 210 12.41 -5.83 9.07
C LEU A 210 11.64 -5.61 10.37
N ASP A 211 11.99 -6.36 11.38
CA ASP A 211 11.46 -6.17 12.73
C ASP A 211 12.15 -5.01 13.46
N ASN A 212 11.69 -4.73 14.67
CA ASN A 212 12.19 -3.63 15.49
C ASN A 212 13.65 -3.80 15.97
N SER A 213 14.24 -4.98 15.83
CA SER A 213 15.65 -5.20 16.20
C SER A 213 16.61 -4.39 15.32
N TYR A 214 16.16 -3.97 14.13
CA TYR A 214 16.93 -3.13 13.21
C TYR A 214 16.77 -1.63 13.45
N CYS A 215 16.00 -1.21 14.46
CA CYS A 215 15.69 0.21 14.70
C CYS A 215 16.90 1.08 15.03
N GLY A 216 17.82 0.59 15.86
CA GLY A 216 19.01 1.35 16.25
C GLY A 216 20.11 1.37 15.19
N TYR A 217 20.26 0.26 14.46
CA TYR A 217 21.32 0.08 13.48
C TYR A 217 20.91 -0.91 12.39
N LEU A 218 21.16 -0.54 11.16
CA LEU A 218 21.00 -1.39 9.99
C LEU A 218 22.26 -1.31 9.13
N GLU A 219 22.90 -2.44 8.90
CA GLU A 219 23.96 -2.60 7.91
C GLU A 219 23.44 -3.47 6.76
N ILE A 220 23.68 -3.01 5.56
CA ILE A 220 23.38 -3.70 4.31
C ILE A 220 24.71 -4.00 3.64
N SER A 221 25.04 -5.27 3.44
CA SER A 221 26.29 -5.66 2.81
C SER A 221 26.05 -6.65 1.68
N ARG A 222 26.93 -6.59 0.70
CA ARG A 222 26.95 -7.50 -0.41
C ARG A 222 28.28 -8.27 -0.40
N GLU A 223 28.16 -9.60 -0.33
CA GLU A 223 29.34 -10.46 -0.41
C GLU A 223 29.99 -10.38 -1.80
N GLY A 224 31.31 -10.44 -1.85
CA GLY A 224 32.03 -10.54 -3.11
C GLY A 224 31.79 -11.90 -3.76
N SER A 225 31.54 -11.92 -5.06
CA SER A 225 31.51 -13.18 -5.82
C SER A 225 32.88 -13.42 -6.43
N ASN A 226 33.33 -14.67 -6.41
CA ASN A 226 34.61 -15.06 -7.05
C ASN A 226 34.59 -14.92 -8.58
N SER A 227 33.46 -14.52 -9.18
CA SER A 227 33.23 -14.48 -10.63
C SER A 227 33.32 -13.07 -11.27
N GLY A 228 33.56 -12.01 -10.51
CA GLY A 228 33.86 -10.66 -11.02
C GLY A 228 32.77 -9.94 -11.86
N SER A 229 31.61 -10.54 -12.10
CA SER A 229 30.54 -10.00 -12.95
C SER A 229 29.18 -9.94 -12.25
N GLY A 230 29.17 -9.54 -10.99
CA GLY A 230 27.93 -9.53 -10.21
C GLY A 230 26.95 -8.45 -10.64
N SER A 231 25.67 -8.81 -10.72
CA SER A 231 24.54 -7.87 -11.00
C SER A 231 24.50 -6.77 -9.95
N PRO A 232 24.20 -5.50 -10.30
CA PRO A 232 24.11 -4.43 -9.33
C PRO A 232 22.97 -4.63 -8.35
N PHE A 233 23.17 -4.22 -7.09
CA PHE A 233 22.14 -4.17 -6.05
C PHE A 233 21.92 -2.73 -5.61
N PHE A 234 20.66 -2.31 -5.58
CA PHE A 234 20.27 -0.94 -5.22
C PHE A 234 19.34 -0.95 -4.02
N VAL A 235 19.58 -0.02 -3.09
CA VAL A 235 18.60 0.39 -2.09
C VAL A 235 17.87 1.62 -2.63
N LEU A 236 16.54 1.53 -2.70
CA LEU A 236 15.65 2.56 -3.24
C LEU A 236 14.99 3.40 -2.17
N GLY A 237 14.84 2.85 -0.98
CA GLY A 237 14.22 3.54 0.14
C GLY A 237 14.12 2.70 1.39
N LEU A 238 13.79 3.36 2.49
CA LEU A 238 13.55 2.76 3.78
C LEU A 238 12.41 3.51 4.46
N LEU A 239 11.31 2.81 4.71
CA LEU A 239 10.12 3.35 5.34
C LEU A 239 9.98 2.76 6.74
N SER A 240 10.28 3.56 7.76
CA SER A 240 9.93 3.23 9.14
C SER A 240 8.58 3.84 9.48
N LYS A 241 7.68 3.03 10.03
CA LYS A 241 6.31 3.46 10.34
C LYS A 241 5.78 2.80 11.59
N LYS A 242 4.96 3.57 12.31
CA LYS A 242 4.06 3.09 13.37
C LYS A 242 2.68 3.67 13.11
N LEU A 243 1.72 2.78 12.91
CA LEU A 243 0.33 3.14 12.70
C LEU A 243 -0.50 2.69 13.90
N SER A 244 -1.20 3.63 14.53
CA SER A 244 -2.26 3.37 15.49
C SER A 244 -3.59 3.70 14.84
N LEU A 245 -4.48 2.73 14.75
CA LEU A 245 -5.82 2.89 14.19
C LEU A 245 -6.83 2.38 15.18
N ARG A 246 -7.76 3.26 15.60
CA ARG A 246 -8.95 2.86 16.35
C ARG A 246 -9.85 2.05 15.41
N LYS A 247 -10.27 0.87 15.87
CA LYS A 247 -10.94 -0.10 15.01
C LYS A 247 -12.34 -0.43 15.52
N PRO A 248 -13.37 -0.45 14.64
CA PRO A 248 -14.63 -1.08 14.98
C PRO A 248 -14.46 -2.61 15.00
N THR A 249 -15.16 -3.27 15.89
CA THR A 249 -15.29 -4.74 15.96
C THR A 249 -16.76 -5.07 16.13
N LEU A 250 -17.43 -5.35 15.02
CA LEU A 250 -18.86 -5.68 15.04
C LEU A 250 -19.06 -7.17 15.28
N LYS A 251 -20.06 -7.49 16.10
CA LYS A 251 -20.50 -8.87 16.37
C LYS A 251 -22.00 -9.01 16.34
N LEU A 252 -22.46 -10.18 15.92
CA LEU A 252 -23.85 -10.62 16.07
C LEU A 252 -24.05 -11.16 17.50
N ALA A 253 -24.53 -10.31 18.41
CA ALA A 253 -24.70 -10.64 19.82
C ALA A 253 -25.90 -11.61 20.05
N SER A 254 -26.97 -11.54 19.23
CA SER A 254 -28.03 -12.48 19.22
C SER A 254 -28.69 -12.61 17.85
N ILE A 255 -29.20 -13.81 17.54
CA ILE A 255 -29.89 -14.14 16.31
C ILE A 255 -31.14 -14.94 16.71
N THR A 256 -32.32 -14.39 16.42
CA THR A 256 -33.58 -15.01 16.77
C THR A 256 -34.44 -15.18 15.52
N PRO A 257 -34.46 -16.38 14.92
CA PRO A 257 -35.30 -16.66 13.78
C PRO A 257 -36.75 -16.94 14.25
N MET A 258 -37.73 -16.38 13.54
CA MET A 258 -39.17 -16.60 13.78
C MET A 258 -39.87 -16.88 12.45
N ARG A 259 -40.54 -18.01 12.36
CA ARG A 259 -41.31 -18.38 11.17
C ARG A 259 -42.62 -17.60 11.08
N SER A 260 -42.91 -17.09 9.91
CA SER A 260 -44.17 -16.43 9.56
C SER A 260 -44.62 -16.91 8.17
N GLY A 261 -45.43 -17.97 8.16
CA GLY A 261 -45.90 -18.60 6.91
C GLY A 261 -44.75 -19.22 6.11
N ASN A 262 -44.50 -18.68 4.89
CA ASN A 262 -43.44 -19.13 3.98
C ASN A 262 -42.16 -18.30 4.09
N GLU A 263 -42.03 -17.45 5.10
CA GLU A 263 -40.89 -16.63 5.38
C GLU A 263 -40.35 -16.88 6.80
N VAL A 264 -39.07 -16.68 6.99
CA VAL A 264 -38.45 -16.55 8.32
C VAL A 264 -38.01 -15.12 8.51
N ASN A 265 -38.50 -14.50 9.57
CA ASN A 265 -37.99 -13.20 10.02
C ASN A 265 -36.88 -13.43 11.05
N ILE A 266 -35.68 -12.99 10.76
CA ILE A 266 -34.54 -13.11 11.67
C ILE A 266 -34.33 -11.76 12.33
N SER A 267 -34.55 -11.69 13.66
CA SER A 267 -34.22 -10.55 14.49
C SER A 267 -32.76 -10.67 14.95
N LEU A 268 -32.00 -9.58 14.85
CA LEU A 268 -30.57 -9.53 15.10
C LEU A 268 -30.24 -8.42 16.09
N LYS A 269 -29.33 -8.70 17.02
CA LYS A 269 -28.66 -7.66 17.83
C LYS A 269 -27.21 -7.60 17.41
N ILE A 270 -26.79 -6.44 16.98
CA ILE A 270 -25.44 -6.16 16.52
C ILE A 270 -24.77 -5.23 17.52
N THR A 271 -23.63 -5.62 18.05
CA THR A 271 -22.83 -4.80 18.99
C THR A 271 -21.52 -4.40 18.36
N ASN A 272 -21.00 -3.23 18.77
CA ASN A 272 -19.65 -2.80 18.46
C ASN A 272 -18.76 -2.91 19.71
N GLU A 273 -17.92 -3.93 19.76
CA GLU A 273 -16.95 -4.16 20.84
C GLU A 273 -15.62 -3.42 20.61
N GLY A 274 -15.49 -2.74 19.48
CA GLY A 274 -14.31 -1.96 19.15
C GLY A 274 -14.30 -0.56 19.77
N ASP A 275 -13.26 0.20 19.43
CA ASP A 275 -12.98 1.54 19.95
C ASP A 275 -13.29 2.68 18.97
N ALA A 276 -13.86 2.36 17.80
CA ALA A 276 -14.29 3.32 16.78
C ALA A 276 -15.64 2.92 16.15
N THR A 277 -16.39 3.92 15.65
CA THR A 277 -17.56 3.71 14.82
C THR A 277 -17.13 3.33 13.40
N PRO A 278 -17.69 2.28 12.76
CA PRO A 278 -17.42 2.00 11.35
C PRO A 278 -17.97 3.12 10.44
N ASP A 279 -17.34 3.35 9.30
CA ASP A 279 -17.80 4.34 8.31
C ASP A 279 -19.01 3.81 7.53
N GLU A 280 -19.06 2.48 7.31
CA GLU A 280 -20.18 1.77 6.71
C GLU A 280 -20.37 0.42 7.40
N ALA A 281 -21.63 -0.01 7.51
CA ALA A 281 -21.96 -1.36 7.98
C ALA A 281 -23.11 -1.93 7.15
N MET A 282 -23.06 -3.23 6.88
CA MET A 282 -24.09 -3.92 6.11
C MET A 282 -24.23 -5.38 6.53
N LEU A 283 -25.45 -5.89 6.44
CA LEU A 283 -25.77 -7.29 6.62
C LEU A 283 -26.00 -7.93 5.25
N VAL A 284 -25.30 -9.02 4.97
CA VAL A 284 -25.36 -9.77 3.73
C VAL A 284 -25.89 -11.16 4.02
N VAL A 285 -26.90 -11.59 3.28
CA VAL A 285 -27.42 -12.98 3.32
C VAL A 285 -26.76 -13.76 2.21
N LEU A 286 -26.12 -14.86 2.58
CA LEU A 286 -25.48 -15.78 1.66
C LEU A 286 -26.18 -17.13 1.69
N ASP A 287 -26.46 -17.67 0.50
CA ASP A 287 -26.91 -19.04 0.30
C ASP A 287 -25.84 -19.78 -0.51
N LYS A 288 -25.24 -20.82 0.11
CA LYS A 288 -24.14 -21.60 -0.52
C LYS A 288 -23.03 -20.73 -1.12
N GLY A 289 -22.72 -19.60 -0.46
CA GLY A 289 -21.69 -18.64 -0.89
C GLY A 289 -22.17 -17.55 -1.88
N PHE A 290 -23.40 -17.64 -2.38
CA PHE A 290 -23.96 -16.62 -3.28
C PHE A 290 -24.72 -15.55 -2.49
N VAL A 291 -24.49 -14.28 -2.83
CA VAL A 291 -25.21 -13.14 -2.24
C VAL A 291 -26.69 -13.17 -2.67
N ARG A 292 -27.61 -13.24 -1.70
CA ARG A 292 -29.06 -13.20 -1.92
C ARG A 292 -29.67 -11.86 -1.58
N SER A 293 -29.16 -11.21 -0.54
CA SER A 293 -29.65 -9.93 -0.08
C SER A 293 -28.54 -9.14 0.60
N VAL A 294 -28.62 -7.82 0.49
CA VAL A 294 -27.71 -6.87 1.17
C VAL A 294 -28.57 -5.79 1.81
N LYS A 295 -28.43 -5.61 3.11
CA LYS A 295 -29.10 -4.55 3.87
C LYS A 295 -28.07 -3.64 4.50
N LYS A 296 -28.08 -2.33 4.18
CA LYS A 296 -27.32 -1.36 4.92
C LYS A 296 -27.92 -1.20 6.31
N ILE A 297 -27.05 -1.12 7.32
CA ILE A 297 -27.44 -0.92 8.71
C ILE A 297 -26.80 0.38 9.23
N LYS A 298 -27.41 0.94 10.29
CA LYS A 298 -26.79 2.07 10.99
C LYS A 298 -25.46 1.60 11.60
N PRO A 299 -24.34 2.27 11.31
CA PRO A 299 -23.07 1.94 11.94
C PRO A 299 -23.15 2.14 13.48
N PRO A 300 -22.97 1.08 14.30
CA PRO A 300 -23.03 1.24 15.74
C PRO A 300 -21.78 1.91 16.31
N SER A 301 -21.97 2.86 17.23
CA SER A 301 -20.89 3.46 18.01
C SER A 301 -20.26 2.43 18.98
N PRO A 302 -19.05 2.66 19.50
CA PRO A 302 -18.46 1.80 20.54
C PRO A 302 -19.43 1.52 21.69
N GLY A 303 -19.67 0.24 21.98
CA GLY A 303 -20.61 -0.21 23.02
C GLY A 303 -22.11 -0.10 22.68
N GLU A 304 -22.47 0.48 21.52
CA GLU A 304 -23.87 0.56 21.07
C GLU A 304 -24.36 -0.80 20.58
N ILE A 305 -25.63 -1.11 20.88
CA ILE A 305 -26.36 -2.26 20.36
C ILE A 305 -27.41 -1.74 19.37
N VAL A 306 -27.36 -2.24 18.14
CA VAL A 306 -28.34 -1.94 17.09
C VAL A 306 -29.18 -3.18 16.85
N GLU A 307 -30.50 -3.00 16.83
CA GLU A 307 -31.45 -4.07 16.51
C GLU A 307 -31.86 -3.98 15.04
N GLU A 308 -31.76 -5.10 14.35
CA GLU A 308 -32.04 -5.20 12.92
C GLU A 308 -32.92 -6.45 12.66
N SER A 309 -33.63 -6.43 11.57
CA SER A 309 -34.38 -7.61 11.12
C SER A 309 -34.22 -7.84 9.62
N ILE A 310 -34.25 -9.11 9.23
CA ILE A 310 -34.18 -9.50 7.83
C ILE A 310 -35.22 -10.63 7.57
N LYS A 311 -35.91 -10.54 6.44
CA LYS A 311 -36.89 -11.57 6.01
C LYS A 311 -36.25 -12.45 4.95
N ILE A 312 -36.44 -13.77 5.11
CA ILE A 312 -35.86 -14.78 4.23
C ILE A 312 -36.98 -15.71 3.76
N PRO A 313 -37.23 -15.83 2.44
CA PRO A 313 -38.17 -16.78 1.88
C PRO A 313 -37.69 -18.23 2.04
N LEU A 314 -38.48 -19.09 2.69
CA LEU A 314 -38.14 -20.51 2.93
C LEU A 314 -38.06 -21.35 1.65
N ASN A 315 -38.87 -21.02 0.66
CA ASN A 315 -38.88 -21.74 -0.62
C ASN A 315 -37.56 -21.59 -1.41
N LEU A 316 -36.78 -20.55 -1.13
CA LEU A 316 -35.51 -20.32 -1.78
C LEU A 316 -34.32 -20.87 -1.00
N MET A 317 -34.43 -21.01 0.33
CA MET A 317 -33.31 -21.34 1.23
C MET A 317 -33.78 -22.28 2.38
N PRO A 318 -34.22 -23.51 2.06
CA PRO A 318 -34.85 -24.37 3.06
C PRO A 318 -33.90 -24.90 4.14
N GLU A 319 -32.61 -25.05 3.83
CA GLU A 319 -31.63 -25.67 4.75
C GLU A 319 -31.05 -24.65 5.75
N GLY A 320 -30.84 -23.43 5.30
CA GLY A 320 -30.27 -22.38 6.12
C GLY A 320 -29.48 -21.38 5.29
N VAL A 321 -28.99 -20.37 5.96
CA VAL A 321 -28.22 -19.26 5.35
C VAL A 321 -27.01 -18.91 6.18
N THR A 322 -26.02 -18.28 5.56
CA THR A 322 -24.95 -17.57 6.26
C THR A 322 -25.28 -16.10 6.29
N LEU A 323 -25.33 -15.53 7.48
CA LEU A 323 -25.39 -14.09 7.69
C LEU A 323 -23.97 -13.56 7.79
N ARG A 324 -23.60 -12.67 6.89
CA ARG A 324 -22.31 -11.98 6.90
C ARG A 324 -22.51 -10.53 7.32
N LEU A 325 -21.97 -10.18 8.47
CA LEU A 325 -21.89 -8.80 8.92
C LEU A 325 -20.61 -8.19 8.35
N VAL A 326 -20.73 -7.18 7.51
CA VAL A 326 -19.61 -6.50 6.85
C VAL A 326 -19.51 -5.07 7.35
N TRP A 327 -18.33 -4.62 7.67
CA TRP A 327 -18.11 -3.22 8.02
C TRP A 327 -16.81 -2.69 7.43
N LYS A 328 -16.79 -1.38 7.24
CA LYS A 328 -15.62 -0.66 6.73
C LYS A 328 -15.15 0.40 7.71
N LYS A 329 -13.86 0.55 7.81
CA LYS A 329 -13.21 1.69 8.45
C LYS A 329 -12.11 2.19 7.56
N LEU A 330 -12.23 3.43 7.07
CA LEU A 330 -11.39 3.96 6.00
C LEU A 330 -11.49 3.06 4.74
N ALA A 331 -10.36 2.58 4.23
CA ALA A 331 -10.38 1.66 3.10
C ALA A 331 -10.29 0.17 3.51
N ARG A 332 -10.35 -0.13 4.80
CA ARG A 332 -10.30 -1.52 5.31
C ARG A 332 -11.69 -2.09 5.46
N THR A 333 -11.91 -3.24 4.83
CA THR A 333 -13.15 -4.02 4.98
C THR A 333 -12.89 -5.22 5.89
N GLN A 334 -13.78 -5.43 6.84
CA GLN A 334 -13.80 -6.59 7.72
C GLN A 334 -15.18 -7.25 7.67
N PHE A 335 -15.27 -8.50 8.05
CA PHE A 335 -16.55 -9.22 8.11
C PHE A 335 -16.51 -10.32 9.17
N GLU A 336 -17.70 -10.72 9.60
CA GLU A 336 -17.95 -11.89 10.46
C GLU A 336 -19.10 -12.71 9.85
N ASP A 337 -18.92 -14.02 9.78
CA ASP A 337 -19.91 -14.96 9.23
C ASP A 337 -20.57 -15.78 10.34
N THR A 338 -21.89 -15.88 10.31
CA THR A 338 -22.64 -16.73 11.22
C THR A 338 -23.68 -17.56 10.45
N SER A 339 -23.65 -18.88 10.62
CA SER A 339 -24.61 -19.79 9.99
C SER A 339 -25.90 -19.86 10.78
N VAL A 340 -27.03 -19.74 10.10
CA VAL A 340 -28.39 -19.85 10.68
C VAL A 340 -29.14 -21.00 10.01
N LYS A 341 -29.51 -21.99 10.80
CA LYS A 341 -30.37 -23.12 10.35
C LYS A 341 -31.82 -22.67 10.35
N LEU A 342 -32.52 -22.82 9.22
CA LEU A 342 -33.91 -22.42 9.06
C LEU A 342 -34.88 -23.61 9.16
N ALA A 343 -34.38 -24.84 9.01
CA ALA A 343 -35.19 -26.05 9.06
C ALA A 343 -35.73 -26.40 10.47
N GLN A 344 -35.28 -25.71 11.51
CA GLN A 344 -35.69 -25.98 12.91
C GLN A 344 -36.59 -24.88 13.51
N VAL A 345 -37.08 -23.96 12.68
CA VAL A 345 -37.89 -22.80 13.09
C VAL A 345 -39.37 -22.99 12.77
#